data_cd8ba65ffdecdae189161146d5791ab5
#
_entry.id   cd8ba65ffdecdae189161146d5791ab5
#
_cell.length_a   1.000
_cell.length_b   1.000
_cell.length_c   1.000
_cell.angle_alpha   90.00
_cell.angle_beta   90.00
_cell.angle_gamma   90.00
#
_symmetry.space_group_name_H-M   'P 1'
#
loop_
_entity.id
_entity.type
_entity.pdbx_description
1 polymer ?
#
loop_
_entity_poly.entity_id
_entity_poly.type
_entity_poly.pdbx_seq_one_letter_code
_entity_poly.pdbx_strand_id
1 'polypeptide(L)'
;MISYMGAKGGAMGKWIEEFIPKDIKIFSEPFSGMFNVYLTMDLDKYTNLEKVIYNDFNVLNANIFACARNYKKFYSYLEKQECQQKRIDNSPTDSKFKEWFNQYQKEIFTNQPKLDMDNPDYESAVKYSYVLSQVFSGSKPETSSFIDLKGKYNCKFESFRKKMNGTNHGKSILKHLDGITNVESMDFEDLMLKYDSPETYFYLDPPYHNCEAYYSNHEFGLKTHKRLADCIKNLKAKWSLSYYYFPELEEWFPKDKYRWEEKEFNKISGAKKGQETKKGTELLIMNY
;
A
#
# COMPACT_ATOMS: atom_id res chain seq x y z
N MET A 1 -3.47 3.29 -6.77
CA MET A 1 -2.23 4.03 -6.41
C MET A 1 -1.06 3.59 -7.28
N ILE A 2 0.17 3.84 -6.90
CA ILE A 2 1.39 3.37 -7.57
C ILE A 2 1.55 1.86 -7.32
N SER A 3 2.26 1.14 -8.21
CA SER A 3 2.61 -0.26 -7.94
C SER A 3 3.49 -0.35 -6.69
N TYR A 4 3.14 -1.26 -5.80
CA TYR A 4 3.86 -1.51 -4.55
C TYR A 4 3.94 -3.02 -4.31
N MET A 5 5.01 -3.47 -3.63
CA MET A 5 5.20 -4.89 -3.33
C MET A 5 4.04 -5.41 -2.47
N GLY A 6 3.52 -6.58 -2.78
CA GLY A 6 2.45 -7.21 -2.01
C GLY A 6 1.04 -6.62 -2.22
N ALA A 7 0.86 -5.63 -3.12
CA ALA A 7 -0.41 -4.91 -3.28
C ALA A 7 -1.62 -5.83 -3.54
N LYS A 8 -2.64 -5.78 -2.69
CA LYS A 8 -3.89 -6.54 -2.75
C LYS A 8 -4.99 -5.80 -3.52
N GLY A 9 -4.69 -5.35 -4.75
CA GLY A 9 -5.68 -4.67 -5.60
C GLY A 9 -6.49 -5.61 -6.49
N GLY A 10 -7.45 -5.04 -7.21
CA GLY A 10 -8.22 -5.75 -8.24
C GLY A 10 -9.02 -6.95 -7.71
N ALA A 11 -8.86 -8.13 -8.31
CA ALA A 11 -9.61 -9.33 -7.93
C ALA A 11 -9.32 -9.84 -6.51
N MET A 12 -8.09 -9.63 -6.03
CA MET A 12 -7.72 -10.00 -4.65
C MET A 12 -8.39 -9.07 -3.64
N GLY A 13 -8.32 -7.75 -3.86
CA GLY A 13 -8.98 -6.78 -2.97
C GLY A 13 -10.49 -6.97 -2.92
N LYS A 14 -11.12 -7.31 -4.04
CA LYS A 14 -12.56 -7.63 -4.07
C LYS A 14 -12.91 -8.89 -3.28
N TRP A 15 -12.08 -9.92 -3.38
CA TRP A 15 -12.26 -11.13 -2.60
C TRP A 15 -12.12 -10.85 -1.10
N ILE A 16 -11.12 -10.08 -0.69
CA ILE A 16 -10.95 -9.68 0.71
C ILE A 16 -12.18 -8.88 1.18
N GLU A 17 -12.70 -7.97 0.33
CA GLU A 17 -13.86 -7.15 0.66
C GLU A 17 -15.12 -7.99 0.98
N GLU A 18 -15.27 -9.19 0.40
CA GLU A 18 -16.41 -10.07 0.66
C GLU A 18 -16.52 -10.46 2.15
N PHE A 19 -15.38 -10.51 2.83
CA PHE A 19 -15.27 -10.87 4.24
C PHE A 19 -15.28 -9.67 5.19
N ILE A 20 -15.13 -8.43 4.73
CA ILE A 20 -15.15 -7.26 5.60
C ILE A 20 -16.57 -7.04 6.15
N PRO A 21 -16.76 -7.02 7.49
CA PRO A 21 -18.06 -6.79 8.10
C PRO A 21 -18.66 -5.45 7.65
N LYS A 22 -19.96 -5.41 7.38
CA LYS A 22 -20.61 -4.18 6.84
C LYS A 22 -21.04 -3.19 7.91
N ASP A 23 -21.03 -3.61 9.17
CA ASP A 23 -21.47 -2.86 10.35
C ASP A 23 -20.34 -2.08 11.05
N ILE A 24 -19.13 -2.07 10.49
CA ILE A 24 -17.97 -1.39 11.05
C ILE A 24 -18.14 0.14 11.02
N LYS A 25 -17.60 0.81 12.04
CA LYS A 25 -17.49 2.27 12.07
C LYS A 25 -16.08 2.76 11.80
N ILE A 26 -15.09 1.96 12.12
CA ILE A 26 -13.67 2.29 11.93
C ILE A 26 -13.02 1.20 11.08
N PHE A 27 -12.39 1.61 9.99
CA PHE A 27 -11.56 0.76 9.13
C PHE A 27 -10.10 1.18 9.24
N SER A 28 -9.20 0.23 9.40
CA SER A 28 -7.77 0.51 9.36
C SER A 28 -6.97 -0.63 8.74
N GLU A 29 -5.92 -0.26 8.03
CA GLU A 29 -4.86 -1.17 7.58
C GLU A 29 -3.57 -0.79 8.32
N PRO A 30 -3.13 -1.55 9.35
CA PRO A 30 -1.87 -1.29 10.07
C PRO A 30 -0.62 -1.38 9.20
N PHE A 31 -0.69 -2.11 8.08
CA PHE A 31 0.35 -2.27 7.06
C PHE A 31 -0.18 -1.80 5.70
N SER A 32 -0.54 -0.54 5.59
CA SER A 32 -1.32 -0.03 4.45
C SER A 32 -0.58 -0.06 3.11
N GLY A 33 0.74 0.14 3.08
CA GLY A 33 1.46 0.30 1.82
C GLY A 33 0.80 1.34 0.92
N MET A 34 0.25 0.90 -0.21
CA MET A 34 -0.52 1.76 -1.12
C MET A 34 -2.04 1.66 -0.93
N PHE A 35 -2.49 1.19 0.23
CA PHE A 35 -3.88 1.18 0.69
C PHE A 35 -4.86 0.50 -0.30
N ASN A 36 -4.40 -0.58 -0.92
CA ASN A 36 -5.10 -1.15 -2.06
C ASN A 36 -6.41 -1.85 -1.71
N VAL A 37 -6.55 -2.44 -0.52
CA VAL A 37 -7.82 -3.05 -0.11
C VAL A 37 -8.86 -1.96 0.08
N TYR A 38 -8.57 -0.94 0.89
CA TYR A 38 -9.47 0.19 1.08
C TYR A 38 -9.87 0.86 -0.25
N LEU A 39 -8.90 1.14 -1.13
CA LEU A 39 -9.15 1.78 -2.43
C LEU A 39 -9.92 0.88 -3.42
N THR A 40 -10.15 -0.40 -3.07
CA THR A 40 -10.94 -1.35 -3.88
C THR A 40 -12.35 -1.53 -3.30
N MET A 41 -12.57 -1.17 -2.03
CA MET A 41 -13.87 -1.30 -1.35
C MET A 41 -14.97 -0.52 -2.08
N ASP A 42 -16.16 -1.08 -2.09
CA ASP A 42 -17.38 -0.39 -2.48
C ASP A 42 -17.95 0.33 -1.24
N LEU A 43 -17.57 1.61 -1.08
CA LEU A 43 -17.90 2.39 0.11
C LEU A 43 -19.40 2.54 0.35
N ASP A 44 -20.23 2.34 -0.68
CA ASP A 44 -21.69 2.43 -0.55
C ASP A 44 -22.28 1.27 0.29
N LYS A 45 -21.51 0.18 0.48
CA LYS A 45 -21.87 -0.94 1.34
C LYS A 45 -21.58 -0.71 2.84
N TYR A 46 -20.85 0.34 3.19
CA TYR A 46 -20.38 0.61 4.55
C TYR A 46 -20.98 1.89 5.09
N THR A 47 -22.30 1.89 5.24
CA THR A 47 -23.09 3.08 5.61
C THR A 47 -22.79 3.61 7.00
N ASN A 48 -22.22 2.78 7.89
CA ASN A 48 -21.85 3.15 9.26
C ASN A 48 -20.37 3.58 9.37
N LEU A 49 -19.59 3.57 8.27
CA LEU A 49 -18.18 3.88 8.31
C LEU A 49 -17.94 5.37 8.57
N GLU A 50 -17.40 5.68 9.75
CA GLU A 50 -17.16 7.05 10.23
C GLU A 50 -15.69 7.43 10.12
N LYS A 51 -14.78 6.44 10.30
CA LYS A 51 -13.33 6.69 10.32
C LYS A 51 -12.58 5.69 9.44
N VAL A 52 -11.67 6.23 8.67
CA VAL A 52 -10.70 5.46 7.87
C VAL A 52 -9.30 5.88 8.26
N ILE A 53 -8.51 4.93 8.75
CA ILE A 53 -7.20 5.17 9.31
C ILE A 53 -6.17 4.48 8.45
N TYR A 54 -5.34 5.27 7.81
CA TYR A 54 -4.14 4.82 7.11
C TYR A 54 -3.00 4.69 8.12
N ASN A 55 -2.22 3.62 8.07
CA ASN A 55 -0.93 3.52 8.75
C ASN A 55 0.10 2.79 7.90
N ASP A 56 1.30 3.30 7.88
CA ASP A 56 2.46 2.59 7.37
C ASP A 56 3.69 3.03 8.16
N PHE A 57 4.50 2.07 8.57
CA PHE A 57 5.73 2.39 9.30
C PHE A 57 6.71 3.22 8.46
N ASN A 58 6.64 3.10 7.13
CA ASN A 58 7.39 3.95 6.21
C ASN A 58 6.72 5.33 6.10
N VAL A 59 7.34 6.32 6.73
CA VAL A 59 6.85 7.71 6.74
C VAL A 59 6.68 8.30 5.34
N LEU A 60 7.45 7.85 4.34
CA LEU A 60 7.30 8.32 2.95
C LEU A 60 5.98 7.84 2.33
N ASN A 61 5.55 6.61 2.63
CA ASN A 61 4.23 6.12 2.24
C ASN A 61 3.14 6.92 2.95
N ALA A 62 3.26 7.13 4.26
CA ALA A 62 2.31 7.92 5.04
C ALA A 62 2.19 9.35 4.52
N ASN A 63 3.30 9.99 4.19
CA ASN A 63 3.29 11.36 3.63
C ASN A 63 2.58 11.45 2.28
N ILE A 64 2.67 10.42 1.40
CA ILE A 64 1.87 10.39 0.16
C ILE A 64 0.37 10.46 0.50
N PHE A 65 -0.10 9.69 1.49
CA PHE A 65 -1.52 9.67 1.84
C PHE A 65 -1.95 10.92 2.61
N ALA A 66 -1.10 11.49 3.44
CA ALA A 66 -1.33 12.82 4.03
C ALA A 66 -1.54 13.89 2.95
N CYS A 67 -0.70 13.89 1.90
CA CYS A 67 -0.87 14.77 0.73
C CYS A 67 -2.13 14.43 -0.07
N ALA A 68 -2.42 13.14 -0.29
CA ALA A 68 -3.51 12.68 -1.14
C ALA A 68 -4.91 12.99 -0.58
N ARG A 69 -5.06 13.20 0.73
CA ARG A 69 -6.29 13.71 1.35
C ARG A 69 -6.69 15.07 0.76
N ASN A 70 -5.73 15.89 0.37
CA ASN A 70 -5.99 17.09 -0.43
C ASN A 70 -5.46 16.87 -1.86
N TYR A 71 -6.11 15.96 -2.57
CA TYR A 71 -5.68 15.55 -3.92
C TYR A 71 -5.62 16.70 -4.92
N LYS A 72 -6.44 17.74 -4.77
CA LYS A 72 -6.39 18.94 -5.64
C LYS A 72 -5.07 19.69 -5.45
N LYS A 73 -4.67 19.92 -4.22
CA LYS A 73 -3.38 20.55 -3.90
C LYS A 73 -2.23 19.63 -4.31
N PHE A 74 -2.33 18.35 -4.03
CA PHE A 74 -1.32 17.38 -4.44
C PHE A 74 -1.14 17.33 -5.95
N TYR A 75 -2.25 17.31 -6.70
CA TYR A 75 -2.22 17.36 -8.16
C TYR A 75 -1.50 18.61 -8.68
N SER A 76 -1.69 19.78 -8.07
CA SER A 76 -1.00 21.01 -8.48
C SER A 76 0.52 20.93 -8.31
N TYR A 77 1.00 20.21 -7.29
CA TYR A 77 2.44 19.93 -7.13
C TYR A 77 2.93 18.90 -8.15
N LEU A 78 2.14 17.86 -8.40
CA LEU A 78 2.44 16.88 -9.43
C LEU A 78 2.58 17.52 -10.81
N GLU A 79 1.79 18.51 -11.17
CA GLU A 79 1.85 19.20 -12.47
C GLU A 79 3.04 20.13 -12.66
N LYS A 80 3.58 20.67 -11.59
CA LYS A 80 4.70 21.63 -11.64
C LYS A 80 6.06 20.95 -11.85
N GLN A 81 6.17 19.64 -11.69
CA GLN A 81 7.45 18.96 -11.75
C GLN A 81 7.91 18.70 -13.20
N GLU A 82 9.17 18.97 -13.47
CA GLU A 82 9.75 18.74 -14.81
C GLU A 82 9.66 17.28 -15.26
N CYS A 83 9.75 16.32 -14.30
CA CYS A 83 9.63 14.89 -14.58
C CYS A 83 8.26 14.48 -15.14
N GLN A 84 7.29 15.40 -15.19
CA GLN A 84 5.95 15.23 -15.74
C GLN A 84 5.86 15.47 -17.23
N GLN A 85 6.87 16.09 -17.84
CA GLN A 85 6.79 16.44 -19.25
C GLN A 85 6.55 15.18 -20.07
N LYS A 86 5.46 15.18 -20.84
CA LYS A 86 5.13 14.11 -21.76
C LYS A 86 6.22 14.02 -22.82
N ARG A 87 6.48 12.83 -23.32
CA ARG A 87 7.24 12.63 -24.56
C ARG A 87 6.42 13.16 -25.74
N ILE A 88 6.56 14.42 -26.03
CA ILE A 88 6.21 15.06 -27.30
C ILE A 88 7.56 15.32 -28.00
N ASP A 89 7.61 15.59 -29.29
CA ASP A 89 8.81 16.04 -29.98
C ASP A 89 9.51 17.13 -29.16
N ASN A 90 10.68 16.91 -28.64
CA ASN A 90 11.47 17.61 -27.61
C ASN A 90 11.36 17.06 -26.17
N SER A 91 10.86 15.84 -26.01
CA SER A 91 10.80 15.18 -24.70
C SER A 91 12.19 14.97 -24.08
N PRO A 92 12.27 14.90 -22.75
CA PRO A 92 13.48 14.51 -22.05
C PRO A 92 14.01 13.17 -22.59
N THR A 93 15.31 13.08 -22.70
CA THR A 93 16.01 11.83 -23.04
C THR A 93 15.93 10.82 -21.90
N ASP A 94 16.20 9.55 -22.17
CA ASP A 94 16.26 8.51 -21.15
C ASP A 94 17.26 8.84 -20.03
N SER A 95 18.37 9.52 -20.37
CA SER A 95 19.33 10.04 -19.39
C SER A 95 18.69 11.03 -18.42
N LYS A 96 17.79 11.90 -18.88
CA LYS A 96 17.13 12.91 -18.04
C LYS A 96 16.17 12.27 -17.04
N PHE A 97 15.39 11.26 -17.43
CA PHE A 97 14.54 10.52 -16.49
C PHE A 97 15.38 9.81 -15.41
N LYS A 98 16.53 9.25 -15.78
CA LYS A 98 17.45 8.62 -14.84
C LYS A 98 18.13 9.65 -13.93
N GLU A 99 18.47 10.83 -14.43
CA GLU A 99 19.01 11.93 -13.61
C GLU A 99 18.02 12.34 -12.54
N TRP A 100 16.76 12.61 -12.88
CA TRP A 100 15.71 12.93 -11.91
C TRP A 100 15.51 11.81 -10.90
N PHE A 101 15.48 10.55 -11.33
CA PHE A 101 15.37 9.41 -10.43
C PHE A 101 16.49 9.40 -9.40
N ASN A 102 17.75 9.48 -9.84
CA ASN A 102 18.91 9.44 -8.96
C ASN A 102 18.94 10.64 -7.98
N GLN A 103 18.60 11.82 -8.48
CA GLN A 103 18.52 13.03 -7.67
C GLN A 103 17.43 12.89 -6.59
N TYR A 104 16.20 12.54 -6.99
CA TYR A 104 15.07 12.42 -6.07
C TYR A 104 15.29 11.29 -5.07
N GLN A 105 15.81 10.16 -5.50
CA GLN A 105 16.16 9.05 -4.60
C GLN A 105 17.13 9.54 -3.52
N LYS A 106 18.23 10.19 -3.90
CA LYS A 106 19.18 10.74 -2.94
C LYS A 106 18.54 11.72 -1.96
N GLU A 107 17.76 12.67 -2.47
CA GLU A 107 17.14 13.73 -1.66
C GLU A 107 16.17 13.13 -0.61
N ILE A 108 15.24 12.28 -1.03
CA ILE A 108 14.19 11.76 -0.15
C ILE A 108 14.70 10.76 0.89
N PHE A 109 15.75 9.99 0.58
CA PHE A 109 16.31 9.03 1.54
C PHE A 109 17.41 9.65 2.44
N THR A 110 17.95 10.81 2.07
CA THR A 110 18.84 11.59 2.95
C THR A 110 18.02 12.43 3.94
N ASN A 111 16.93 13.03 3.48
CA ASN A 111 16.10 13.95 4.26
C ASN A 111 14.63 13.50 4.23
N GLN A 112 14.31 12.46 5.02
CA GLN A 112 12.95 11.99 5.11
C GLN A 112 12.04 13.02 5.81
N PRO A 113 10.82 13.26 5.31
CA PRO A 113 9.87 14.16 5.95
C PRO A 113 9.46 13.62 7.32
N LYS A 114 9.09 14.53 8.23
CA LYS A 114 8.25 14.15 9.37
C LYS A 114 6.80 14.15 8.93
N LEU A 115 6.03 13.17 9.40
CA LEU A 115 4.60 13.15 9.13
C LEU A 115 3.93 14.31 9.84
N ASP A 116 3.30 15.19 9.08
CA ASP A 116 2.46 16.28 9.54
C ASP A 116 1.16 16.27 8.71
N MET A 117 0.04 15.98 9.34
CA MET A 117 -1.25 15.89 8.64
C MET A 117 -1.82 17.24 8.24
N ASP A 118 -1.46 18.30 8.95
CA ASP A 118 -1.92 19.66 8.68
C ASP A 118 -1.08 20.34 7.60
N ASN A 119 0.22 20.03 7.60
CA ASN A 119 1.19 20.58 6.64
C ASN A 119 2.05 19.47 6.01
N PRO A 120 1.47 18.54 5.23
CA PRO A 120 2.21 17.45 4.63
C PRO A 120 3.22 17.95 3.58
N ASP A 121 4.33 17.24 3.45
CA ASP A 121 5.38 17.58 2.51
C ASP A 121 5.04 17.10 1.09
N TYR A 122 4.41 17.98 0.31
CA TYR A 122 4.01 17.70 -1.08
C TYR A 122 5.20 17.48 -2.01
N GLU A 123 6.32 18.17 -1.80
CA GLU A 123 7.49 18.00 -2.67
C GLU A 123 8.14 16.63 -2.49
N SER A 124 8.36 16.22 -1.25
CA SER A 124 8.84 14.88 -0.94
C SER A 124 7.86 13.80 -1.44
N ALA A 125 6.55 14.02 -1.31
CA ALA A 125 5.54 13.08 -1.81
C ALA A 125 5.60 12.92 -3.34
N VAL A 126 5.82 14.01 -4.10
CA VAL A 126 5.99 13.95 -5.56
C VAL A 126 7.27 13.19 -5.91
N LYS A 127 8.40 13.55 -5.33
CA LYS A 127 9.70 12.91 -5.59
C LYS A 127 9.66 11.42 -5.28
N TYR A 128 9.10 11.05 -4.13
CA TYR A 128 8.95 9.63 -3.75
C TYR A 128 8.01 8.86 -4.67
N SER A 129 6.89 9.46 -5.05
CA SER A 129 5.96 8.88 -6.02
C SER A 129 6.62 8.62 -7.38
N TYR A 130 7.49 9.54 -7.81
CA TYR A 130 8.28 9.35 -9.02
C TYR A 130 9.25 8.18 -8.89
N VAL A 131 10.05 8.14 -7.81
CA VAL A 131 11.00 7.04 -7.56
C VAL A 131 10.30 5.69 -7.50
N LEU A 132 9.21 5.56 -6.74
CA LEU A 132 8.41 4.33 -6.67
C LEU A 132 7.89 3.89 -8.05
N SER A 133 7.55 4.83 -8.91
CA SER A 133 7.04 4.55 -10.25
C SER A 133 8.11 4.00 -11.20
N GLN A 134 9.38 4.24 -10.91
CA GLN A 134 10.52 3.87 -11.76
C GLN A 134 11.29 2.64 -11.26
N VAL A 135 10.89 2.03 -10.16
CA VAL A 135 11.48 0.79 -9.66
C VAL A 135 10.59 -0.42 -9.95
N PHE A 136 11.19 -1.62 -9.95
CA PHE A 136 10.44 -2.85 -10.19
C PHE A 136 9.46 -3.11 -9.04
N SER A 137 8.18 -3.15 -9.35
CA SER A 137 7.09 -3.40 -8.38
C SER A 137 7.10 -2.51 -7.13
N GLY A 138 7.80 -1.36 -7.15
CA GLY A 138 7.95 -0.50 -5.97
C GLY A 138 8.81 -1.10 -4.85
N SER A 139 9.65 -2.11 -5.16
CA SER A 139 10.49 -2.79 -4.17
C SER A 139 11.78 -2.02 -3.91
N LYS A 140 12.14 -1.87 -2.63
CA LYS A 140 13.39 -1.26 -2.16
C LYS A 140 13.77 0.03 -2.92
N PRO A 141 12.91 1.03 -2.93
CA PRO A 141 13.13 2.25 -3.71
C PRO A 141 14.42 3.00 -3.31
N GLU A 142 14.91 2.80 -2.09
CA GLU A 142 16.15 3.42 -1.58
C GLU A 142 17.41 2.87 -2.24
N THR A 143 17.42 1.61 -2.66
CA THR A 143 18.61 0.92 -3.21
C THR A 143 18.43 0.43 -4.64
N SER A 144 17.20 0.48 -5.16
CA SER A 144 16.91 0.02 -6.52
C SER A 144 17.43 0.98 -7.56
N SER A 145 17.82 0.43 -8.72
CA SER A 145 18.21 1.21 -9.89
C SER A 145 16.98 1.63 -10.70
N PHE A 146 17.14 2.71 -11.46
CA PHE A 146 16.17 3.16 -12.46
C PHE A 146 15.90 2.05 -13.48
N ILE A 147 14.62 1.78 -13.75
CA ILE A 147 14.22 0.81 -14.78
C ILE A 147 14.02 1.51 -16.10
N ASP A 148 14.83 1.11 -17.08
CA ASP A 148 14.61 1.44 -18.48
C ASP A 148 13.50 0.56 -19.07
N LEU A 149 12.33 1.13 -19.27
CA LEU A 149 11.16 0.45 -19.85
C LEU A 149 11.02 0.68 -21.37
N LYS A 150 12.09 0.90 -22.12
CA LYS A 150 12.08 1.07 -23.59
C LYS A 150 10.88 1.91 -24.09
N GLY A 151 10.95 3.20 -23.93
CA GLY A 151 9.90 4.13 -24.39
C GLY A 151 8.65 4.22 -23.50
N LYS A 152 8.57 3.48 -22.40
CA LYS A 152 7.46 3.54 -21.44
C LYS A 152 7.83 4.26 -20.14
N TYR A 153 8.89 5.05 -20.19
CA TYR A 153 9.28 5.91 -19.07
C TYR A 153 8.09 6.72 -18.62
N ASN A 154 8.00 6.92 -17.34
CA ASN A 154 7.00 7.77 -16.74
C ASN A 154 5.53 7.30 -16.85
N CYS A 155 5.22 6.22 -17.56
CA CYS A 155 3.82 5.81 -17.74
C CYS A 155 3.09 5.46 -16.44
N LYS A 156 3.80 4.90 -15.45
CA LYS A 156 3.24 4.60 -14.12
C LYS A 156 3.02 5.88 -13.32
N PHE A 157 3.96 6.82 -13.39
CA PHE A 157 3.85 8.11 -12.72
C PHE A 157 2.72 8.95 -13.32
N GLU A 158 2.60 8.98 -14.65
CA GLU A 158 1.49 9.61 -15.34
C GLU A 158 0.13 9.00 -14.96
N SER A 159 0.07 7.68 -14.82
CA SER A 159 -1.14 7.00 -14.35
C SER A 159 -1.49 7.41 -12.91
N PHE A 160 -0.51 7.56 -12.04
CA PHE A 160 -0.71 8.06 -10.68
C PHE A 160 -1.22 9.49 -10.67
N ARG A 161 -0.59 10.39 -11.45
CA ARG A 161 -1.01 11.78 -11.60
C ARG A 161 -2.47 11.89 -12.04
N LYS A 162 -2.85 11.12 -13.06
CA LYS A 162 -4.25 11.07 -13.57
C LYS A 162 -5.24 10.61 -12.49
N LYS A 163 -4.85 9.71 -11.61
CA LYS A 163 -5.71 9.29 -10.47
C LYS A 163 -5.96 10.45 -9.51
N MET A 164 -4.95 11.28 -9.22
CA MET A 164 -5.09 12.46 -8.37
C MET A 164 -5.98 13.55 -8.99
N ASN A 165 -6.18 13.54 -10.31
CA ASN A 165 -7.10 14.44 -11.02
C ASN A 165 -8.49 13.81 -11.31
N GLY A 166 -8.72 12.60 -10.87
CA GLY A 166 -9.97 11.89 -11.15
C GLY A 166 -10.17 11.47 -12.62
N THR A 167 -9.15 11.65 -13.48
CA THR A 167 -9.24 11.37 -14.93
C THR A 167 -8.83 9.95 -15.31
N ASN A 168 -8.67 9.05 -14.35
CA ASN A 168 -8.30 7.67 -14.65
C ASN A 168 -9.49 6.88 -15.17
N HIS A 169 -9.33 6.21 -16.31
CA HIS A 169 -10.38 5.45 -16.98
C HIS A 169 -11.12 4.49 -16.03
N GLY A 170 -12.35 4.80 -15.69
CA GLY A 170 -13.35 3.91 -15.13
C GLY A 170 -13.42 3.77 -13.62
N LYS A 171 -12.47 4.28 -12.80
CA LYS A 171 -12.57 4.23 -11.33
C LYS A 171 -11.89 5.43 -10.71
N SER A 172 -12.68 6.41 -10.29
CA SER A 172 -12.20 7.49 -9.44
C SER A 172 -11.92 6.95 -8.02
N ILE A 173 -10.71 7.23 -7.50
CA ILE A 173 -10.35 6.94 -6.10
C ILE A 173 -10.58 8.17 -5.20
N LEU A 174 -11.11 9.26 -5.74
CA LEU A 174 -11.21 10.53 -5.01
C LEU A 174 -12.14 10.42 -3.81
N LYS A 175 -13.27 9.71 -3.93
CA LYS A 175 -14.18 9.43 -2.81
C LYS A 175 -13.47 8.72 -1.67
N HIS A 176 -12.57 7.76 -1.99
CA HIS A 176 -11.78 7.06 -0.98
C HIS A 176 -10.75 7.98 -0.33
N LEU A 177 -10.09 8.84 -1.11
CA LEU A 177 -9.11 9.78 -0.56
C LEU A 177 -9.75 10.80 0.37
N ASP A 178 -10.93 11.32 0.01
CA ASP A 178 -11.74 12.20 0.87
C ASP A 178 -12.19 11.50 2.15
N GLY A 179 -12.39 10.17 2.12
CA GLY A 179 -12.80 9.37 3.26
C GLY A 179 -11.70 9.11 4.29
N ILE A 180 -10.41 9.32 3.96
CA ILE A 180 -9.30 9.09 4.89
C ILE A 180 -9.34 10.16 6.00
N THR A 181 -9.65 9.74 7.23
CA THR A 181 -9.75 10.65 8.37
C THR A 181 -8.40 10.87 9.06
N ASN A 182 -7.61 9.82 9.19
CA ASN A 182 -6.33 9.84 9.87
C ASN A 182 -5.24 9.18 9.04
N VAL A 183 -4.04 9.74 9.10
CA VAL A 183 -2.82 9.14 8.55
C VAL A 183 -1.80 9.07 9.67
N GLU A 184 -1.33 7.87 9.92
CA GLU A 184 -0.37 7.56 10.98
C GLU A 184 0.91 6.97 10.37
N SER A 185 2.01 7.05 11.09
CA SER A 185 3.26 6.37 10.77
C SER A 185 3.89 5.85 12.05
N MET A 186 3.34 4.75 12.54
CA MET A 186 3.73 4.17 13.83
C MET A 186 3.81 2.65 13.75
N ASP A 187 4.36 2.03 14.79
CA ASP A 187 4.37 0.57 14.92
C ASP A 187 2.93 0.02 14.90
N PHE A 188 2.76 -1.16 14.30
CA PHE A 188 1.45 -1.78 14.15
C PHE A 188 0.74 -2.05 15.48
N GLU A 189 1.48 -2.41 16.52
CA GLU A 189 0.94 -2.70 17.84
C GLU A 189 0.42 -1.42 18.49
N ASP A 190 1.21 -0.33 18.45
CA ASP A 190 0.79 0.97 18.97
C ASP A 190 -0.47 1.48 18.25
N LEU A 191 -0.52 1.31 16.92
CA LEU A 191 -1.70 1.67 16.14
C LEU A 191 -2.93 0.87 16.56
N MET A 192 -2.80 -0.47 16.61
CA MET A 192 -3.92 -1.33 16.93
C MET A 192 -4.45 -1.07 18.34
N LEU A 193 -3.58 -0.90 19.33
CA LEU A 193 -3.98 -0.54 20.69
C LEU A 193 -4.66 0.83 20.76
N LYS A 194 -4.20 1.80 19.97
CA LYS A 194 -4.80 3.16 19.90
C LYS A 194 -6.24 3.14 19.40
N TYR A 195 -6.55 2.26 18.46
CA TYR A 195 -7.85 2.22 17.79
C TYR A 195 -8.68 0.96 18.09
N ASP A 196 -8.26 0.14 19.06
CA ASP A 196 -8.98 -1.07 19.45
C ASP A 196 -10.36 -0.78 20.03
N SER A 197 -11.39 -1.24 19.34
CA SER A 197 -12.77 -1.21 19.81
C SER A 197 -13.61 -2.28 19.10
N PRO A 198 -14.78 -2.67 19.66
CA PRO A 198 -15.70 -3.59 18.98
C PRO A 198 -16.24 -3.06 17.64
N GLU A 199 -16.17 -1.75 17.40
CA GLU A 199 -16.62 -1.09 16.17
C GLU A 199 -15.52 -0.96 15.11
N THR A 200 -14.29 -1.35 15.48
CA THR A 200 -13.11 -1.31 14.60
C THR A 200 -12.94 -2.61 13.84
N TYR A 201 -12.51 -2.48 12.58
CA TYR A 201 -12.02 -3.58 11.79
C TYR A 201 -10.60 -3.29 11.29
N PHE A 202 -9.69 -4.22 11.54
CA PHE A 202 -8.32 -4.18 11.01
C PHE A 202 -8.15 -5.18 9.88
N TYR A 203 -7.70 -4.70 8.71
CA TYR A 203 -7.14 -5.56 7.68
C TYR A 203 -5.62 -5.56 7.78
N LEU A 204 -5.03 -6.73 7.97
CA LEU A 204 -3.62 -6.93 8.25
C LEU A 204 -2.94 -7.64 7.07
N ASP A 205 -2.00 -6.96 6.41
CA ASP A 205 -1.18 -7.48 5.30
C ASP A 205 0.31 -7.22 5.60
N PRO A 206 0.86 -7.90 6.65
CA PRO A 206 2.25 -7.68 7.06
C PRO A 206 3.23 -8.22 6.01
N PRO A 207 4.53 -7.88 6.09
CA PRO A 207 5.57 -8.60 5.33
C PRO A 207 5.43 -10.11 5.58
N TYR A 208 5.39 -10.92 4.50
CA TYR A 208 5.17 -12.36 4.64
C TYR A 208 6.43 -13.09 5.06
N HIS A 209 6.26 -14.14 5.85
CA HIS A 209 7.37 -15.00 6.26
C HIS A 209 8.15 -15.52 5.05
N ASN A 210 9.48 -15.45 5.11
CA ASN A 210 10.43 -15.71 4.03
C ASN A 210 10.33 -14.75 2.81
N CYS A 211 9.56 -13.66 2.93
CA CYS A 211 9.49 -12.60 1.93
C CYS A 211 9.93 -11.24 2.50
N GLU A 212 10.37 -11.18 3.73
CA GLU A 212 10.73 -9.96 4.47
C GLU A 212 11.85 -9.19 3.79
N ALA A 213 12.77 -9.89 3.11
CA ALA A 213 13.86 -9.29 2.36
C ALA A 213 13.43 -8.35 1.22
N TYR A 214 12.15 -8.36 0.82
CA TYR A 214 11.61 -7.43 -0.17
C TYR A 214 11.24 -6.06 0.42
N TYR A 215 11.13 -5.98 1.74
CA TYR A 215 10.80 -4.74 2.45
C TYR A 215 12.08 -4.15 3.03
N SER A 216 12.27 -2.85 2.84
CA SER A 216 13.43 -2.15 3.33
C SER A 216 13.24 -1.70 4.78
N ASN A 217 14.33 -1.64 5.50
CA ASN A 217 14.48 -0.97 6.80
C ASN A 217 13.72 -1.57 7.99
N HIS A 218 13.14 -2.78 7.89
CA HIS A 218 12.44 -3.38 9.03
C HIS A 218 12.80 -4.86 9.15
N GLU A 219 13.39 -5.22 10.29
CA GLU A 219 13.53 -6.62 10.67
C GLU A 219 12.16 -7.18 11.08
N PHE A 220 11.39 -7.65 10.09
CA PHE A 220 10.12 -8.32 10.33
C PHE A 220 10.34 -9.85 10.38
N GLY A 221 11.18 -10.31 11.32
CA GLY A 221 11.48 -11.74 11.47
C GLY A 221 10.42 -12.49 12.29
N LEU A 222 10.63 -13.80 12.52
CA LEU A 222 9.67 -14.68 13.20
C LEU A 222 9.21 -14.16 14.57
N LYS A 223 10.07 -13.47 15.31
CA LYS A 223 9.70 -12.83 16.59
C LYS A 223 8.65 -11.73 16.39
N THR A 224 8.77 -10.94 15.31
CA THR A 224 7.80 -9.87 15.00
C THR A 224 6.49 -10.46 14.50
N HIS A 225 6.52 -11.55 13.71
CA HIS A 225 5.32 -12.30 13.34
C HIS A 225 4.58 -12.84 14.57
N LYS A 226 5.33 -13.39 15.54
CA LYS A 226 4.77 -13.86 16.81
C LYS A 226 4.17 -12.72 17.63
N ARG A 227 4.88 -11.58 17.74
CA ARG A 227 4.38 -10.37 18.41
C ARG A 227 3.06 -9.88 17.79
N LEU A 228 2.98 -9.87 16.45
CA LEU A 228 1.75 -9.54 15.75
C LEU A 228 0.62 -10.51 16.11
N ALA A 229 0.89 -11.83 16.05
CA ALA A 229 -0.10 -12.85 16.39
C ALA A 229 -0.60 -12.72 17.85
N ASP A 230 0.29 -12.43 18.79
CA ASP A 230 -0.09 -12.24 20.19
C ASP A 230 -0.89 -10.94 20.40
N CYS A 231 -0.52 -9.88 19.72
CA CYS A 231 -1.26 -8.62 19.78
C CYS A 231 -2.71 -8.80 19.28
N ILE A 232 -2.91 -9.33 18.08
CA ILE A 232 -4.25 -9.40 17.48
C ILE A 232 -5.22 -10.35 18.18
N LYS A 233 -4.70 -11.37 18.89
CA LYS A 233 -5.54 -12.27 19.72
C LYS A 233 -6.23 -11.57 20.88
N ASN A 234 -5.67 -10.47 21.35
CA ASN A 234 -6.15 -9.74 22.53
C ASN A 234 -7.03 -8.52 22.16
N LEU A 235 -7.20 -8.23 20.87
CA LEU A 235 -8.02 -7.11 20.42
C LEU A 235 -9.51 -7.39 20.59
N LYS A 236 -10.28 -6.32 20.90
CA LYS A 236 -11.75 -6.31 20.85
C LYS A 236 -12.26 -6.15 19.42
N ALA A 237 -11.45 -5.59 18.57
CA ALA A 237 -11.74 -5.34 17.17
C ALA A 237 -11.92 -6.63 16.39
N LYS A 238 -12.73 -6.58 15.35
CA LYS A 238 -12.74 -7.60 14.30
C LYS A 238 -11.48 -7.41 13.43
N TRP A 239 -10.87 -8.51 12.99
CA TRP A 239 -9.71 -8.42 12.11
C TRP A 239 -9.65 -9.57 11.11
N SER A 240 -9.01 -9.31 9.98
CA SER A 240 -8.54 -10.34 9.07
C SER A 240 -7.06 -10.17 8.76
N LEU A 241 -6.37 -11.27 8.63
CA LEU A 241 -4.93 -11.37 8.45
C LEU A 241 -4.61 -12.14 7.18
N SER A 242 -3.95 -11.49 6.22
CA SER A 242 -3.43 -12.12 5.00
C SER A 242 -2.04 -12.69 5.21
N TYR A 243 -1.83 -13.95 4.76
CA TYR A 243 -0.51 -14.60 4.75
C TYR A 243 -0.36 -15.63 3.64
N TYR A 244 0.87 -16.03 3.36
CA TYR A 244 1.16 -17.36 2.83
C TYR A 244 1.32 -18.35 3.97
N TYR A 245 0.95 -19.61 3.70
CA TYR A 245 1.04 -20.65 4.72
C TYR A 245 2.48 -20.85 5.23
N PHE A 246 2.62 -20.97 6.53
CA PHE A 246 3.76 -21.52 7.25
C PHE A 246 3.27 -22.20 8.54
N PRO A 247 3.99 -23.22 9.07
CA PRO A 247 3.44 -24.12 10.09
C PRO A 247 2.98 -23.44 11.37
N GLU A 248 3.70 -22.40 11.83
CA GLU A 248 3.41 -21.70 13.08
C GLU A 248 2.05 -20.98 13.05
N LEU A 249 1.48 -20.70 11.87
CA LEU A 249 0.15 -20.11 11.77
C LEU A 249 -0.94 -21.00 12.37
N GLU A 250 -0.85 -22.32 12.20
CA GLU A 250 -1.85 -23.23 12.79
C GLU A 250 -1.73 -23.31 14.31
N GLU A 251 -0.52 -23.18 14.87
CA GLU A 251 -0.31 -23.05 16.30
C GLU A 251 -0.88 -21.74 16.85
N TRP A 252 -0.63 -20.64 16.12
CA TRP A 252 -1.11 -19.32 16.56
C TRP A 252 -2.60 -19.12 16.37
N PHE A 253 -3.16 -19.65 15.30
CA PHE A 253 -4.57 -19.48 14.91
C PHE A 253 -5.22 -20.83 14.58
N PRO A 254 -5.49 -21.68 15.59
CA PRO A 254 -6.12 -22.99 15.36
C PRO A 254 -7.42 -22.88 14.59
N LYS A 255 -7.64 -23.76 13.60
CA LYS A 255 -8.79 -23.76 12.69
C LYS A 255 -10.15 -24.02 13.38
N ASP A 256 -10.14 -24.53 14.59
CA ASP A 256 -11.35 -24.71 15.43
C ASP A 256 -11.78 -23.42 16.13
N LYS A 257 -10.92 -22.38 16.15
CA LYS A 257 -11.19 -21.09 16.82
C LYS A 257 -11.21 -19.91 15.86
N TYR A 258 -10.53 -20.02 14.73
CA TYR A 258 -10.39 -18.95 13.75
C TYR A 258 -10.90 -19.42 12.40
N ARG A 259 -11.55 -18.55 11.68
CA ARG A 259 -11.99 -18.81 10.32
C ARG A 259 -10.83 -18.64 9.35
N TRP A 260 -10.63 -19.62 8.48
CA TRP A 260 -9.60 -19.61 7.44
C TRP A 260 -10.26 -19.69 6.09
N GLU A 261 -9.89 -18.79 5.19
CA GLU A 261 -10.29 -18.80 3.78
C GLU A 261 -9.06 -18.81 2.91
N GLU A 262 -9.16 -19.42 1.73
CA GLU A 262 -8.05 -19.61 0.82
C GLU A 262 -8.43 -19.14 -0.58
N LYS A 263 -7.49 -18.49 -1.28
CA LYS A 263 -7.66 -18.10 -2.68
C LYS A 263 -6.42 -18.42 -3.49
N GLU A 264 -6.59 -19.23 -4.53
CA GLU A 264 -5.53 -19.43 -5.53
C GLU A 264 -5.38 -18.21 -6.43
N PHE A 265 -4.16 -17.88 -6.79
CA PHE A 265 -3.82 -16.84 -7.75
C PHE A 265 -2.60 -17.21 -8.57
N ASN A 266 -2.47 -16.59 -9.75
CA ASN A 266 -1.29 -16.77 -10.61
C ASN A 266 -0.18 -15.80 -10.19
N LYS A 267 1.01 -16.32 -9.85
CA LYS A 267 2.20 -15.50 -9.57
C LYS A 267 2.74 -14.91 -10.87
N ILE A 268 2.64 -13.60 -11.02
CA ILE A 268 3.14 -12.89 -12.21
C ILE A 268 4.68 -12.81 -12.22
N SER A 269 5.32 -12.83 -11.04
CA SER A 269 6.77 -12.78 -10.91
C SER A 269 7.41 -14.07 -11.41
N GLY A 270 8.30 -13.95 -12.40
CA GLY A 270 9.05 -15.07 -12.98
C GLY A 270 8.36 -15.81 -14.13
N ALA A 271 7.19 -15.37 -14.58
CA ALA A 271 6.56 -15.94 -15.77
C ALA A 271 7.38 -15.63 -17.03
N LYS A 272 7.92 -16.67 -17.66
CA LYS A 272 8.51 -16.56 -18.98
C LYS A 272 7.42 -16.76 -20.03
N LYS A 273 7.54 -16.05 -21.16
CA LYS A 273 6.57 -16.18 -22.27
C LYS A 273 6.49 -17.62 -22.73
N GLY A 274 5.30 -18.23 -22.66
CA GLY A 274 5.06 -19.63 -23.06
C GLY A 274 5.23 -20.68 -21.95
N GLN A 275 5.49 -20.28 -20.71
CA GLN A 275 5.46 -21.20 -19.54
C GLN A 275 4.22 -20.99 -18.70
N GLU A 276 3.71 -22.06 -18.09
CA GLU A 276 2.64 -21.97 -17.10
C GLU A 276 3.05 -21.10 -15.92
N THR A 277 2.17 -20.19 -15.51
CA THR A 277 2.39 -19.35 -14.35
C THR A 277 2.32 -20.18 -13.08
N LYS A 278 3.30 -20.03 -12.19
CA LYS A 278 3.25 -20.69 -10.88
C LYS A 278 2.03 -20.17 -10.09
N LYS A 279 1.27 -21.10 -9.54
CA LYS A 279 0.17 -20.76 -8.62
C LYS A 279 0.71 -20.41 -7.23
N GLY A 280 0.02 -19.54 -6.54
CA GLY A 280 0.17 -19.26 -5.14
C GLY A 280 -1.19 -19.32 -4.45
N THR A 281 -1.19 -19.55 -3.15
CA THR A 281 -2.40 -19.54 -2.32
C THR A 281 -2.27 -18.40 -1.32
N GLU A 282 -3.25 -17.51 -1.33
CA GLU A 282 -3.43 -16.47 -0.31
C GLU A 282 -4.33 -17.02 0.77
N LEU A 283 -3.91 -16.87 2.03
CA LEU A 283 -4.73 -17.18 3.20
C LEU A 283 -5.34 -15.91 3.74
N LEU A 284 -6.57 -16.00 4.25
CA LEU A 284 -7.22 -14.97 5.03
C LEU A 284 -7.72 -15.60 6.32
N ILE A 285 -7.11 -15.21 7.45
CA ILE A 285 -7.44 -15.70 8.80
C ILE A 285 -8.25 -14.62 9.50
N MET A 286 -9.34 -15.00 10.17
CA MET A 286 -10.29 -14.04 10.79
C MET A 286 -10.70 -14.49 12.19
N ASN A 287 -11.02 -13.52 13.07
CA ASN A 287 -11.51 -13.78 14.43
C ASN A 287 -13.04 -13.73 14.58
N TYR A 288 -13.79 -13.71 13.48
CA TYR A 288 -15.25 -13.61 13.45
C TYR A 288 -15.86 -14.56 12.43
#